data_f8c21551e4b9cd1fc52881447d1ebd3c
#
_entry.id   f8c21551e4b9cd1fc52881447d1ebd3c
#
_cell.length_a   1.000
_cell.length_b   1.000
_cell.length_c   1.000
_cell.angle_alpha   90.00
_cell.angle_beta   90.00
_cell.angle_gamma   90.00
#
_symmetry.space_group_name_H-M   'P 1'
#
loop_
_entity.id
_entity.type
_entity.pdbx_description
1 polymer ?
#
loop_
_entity_poly.entity_id
_entity_poly.type
_entity_poly.pdbx_seq_one_letter_code
_entity_poly.pdbx_strand_id
1 'polypeptide(L)'
;MNVRIEESWRQRLQSEFDKPYFTELVSFVRSEYSQGACYPPGSKIFNAFNTTPFDDVKVVILGQDPYHEPGQAMGLSFSVPEGVLLPPSLKNIYAEIHDELGGPVPSSGDLTRWARQGVLLLNATLTVRRGQAGSHQRRGWETFTDAAINRLAAEREHLVFMLWGSYAGQKASFIDSNRHLVLRSAHPSPLSAYRGFFGNHHFQLCNDYLSRNGVKPIEW
;
A
#
# COMPACT_ATOMS: atom_id res chain seq x y z
N MET A 1 2.03 -23.17 -7.37
CA MET A 1 3.33 -22.46 -7.29
C MET A 1 3.63 -22.14 -5.81
N ASN A 2 4.89 -22.32 -5.35
CA ASN A 2 5.24 -21.99 -3.96
C ASN A 2 5.71 -20.54 -3.88
N VAL A 3 4.79 -19.62 -3.53
CA VAL A 3 5.07 -18.20 -3.31
C VAL A 3 5.36 -17.98 -1.84
N ARG A 4 6.49 -17.33 -1.53
CA ARG A 4 6.86 -16.98 -0.15
C ARG A 4 6.14 -15.70 0.27
N ILE A 5 4.97 -15.86 0.85
CA ILE A 5 4.13 -14.82 1.41
C ILE A 5 3.64 -15.29 2.79
N GLU A 6 3.30 -14.36 3.67
CA GLU A 6 2.78 -14.68 5.01
C GLU A 6 1.56 -15.62 4.92
N GLU A 7 1.46 -16.56 5.87
CA GLU A 7 0.59 -17.74 5.79
C GLU A 7 -0.90 -17.38 5.67
N SER A 8 -1.39 -16.40 6.41
CA SER A 8 -2.81 -16.01 6.36
C SER A 8 -3.20 -15.44 5.00
N TRP A 9 -2.29 -14.72 4.33
CA TRP A 9 -2.44 -14.26 2.95
C TRP A 9 -2.33 -15.42 1.95
N ARG A 10 -1.36 -16.31 2.16
CA ARG A 10 -1.16 -17.45 1.28
C ARG A 10 -2.41 -18.30 1.17
N GLN A 11 -3.06 -18.59 2.29
CA GLN A 11 -4.29 -19.38 2.31
C GLN A 11 -5.43 -18.72 1.52
N ARG A 12 -5.59 -17.41 1.65
CA ARG A 12 -6.68 -16.66 0.99
C ARG A 12 -6.42 -16.37 -0.49
N LEU A 13 -5.15 -16.31 -0.89
CA LEU A 13 -4.75 -16.01 -2.26
C LEU A 13 -4.24 -17.25 -3.04
N GLN A 14 -4.34 -18.45 -2.46
CA GLN A 14 -3.87 -19.68 -3.11
C GLN A 14 -4.46 -19.87 -4.52
N SER A 15 -5.75 -19.60 -4.68
CA SER A 15 -6.42 -19.70 -5.98
C SER A 15 -5.87 -18.72 -7.03
N GLU A 16 -5.29 -17.60 -6.61
CA GLU A 16 -4.66 -16.65 -7.54
C GLU A 16 -3.32 -17.17 -8.06
N PHE A 17 -2.55 -17.85 -7.20
CA PHE A 17 -1.25 -18.42 -7.59
C PHE A 17 -1.35 -19.54 -8.65
N ASP A 18 -2.52 -20.17 -8.77
CA ASP A 18 -2.78 -21.26 -9.71
C ASP A 18 -3.36 -20.76 -11.04
N LYS A 19 -3.66 -19.47 -11.16
CA LYS A 19 -4.20 -18.87 -12.38
C LYS A 19 -3.12 -18.62 -13.44
N PRO A 20 -3.45 -18.73 -14.74
CA PRO A 20 -2.51 -18.49 -15.85
C PRO A 20 -1.81 -17.13 -15.78
N TYR A 21 -2.56 -16.05 -15.47
CA TYR A 21 -1.99 -14.71 -15.40
C TYR A 21 -0.86 -14.62 -14.38
N PHE A 22 -0.98 -15.35 -13.26
CA PHE A 22 0.04 -15.30 -12.20
C PHE A 22 1.33 -16.04 -12.64
N THR A 23 1.19 -17.14 -13.39
CA THR A 23 2.34 -17.83 -14.00
C THR A 23 3.07 -16.93 -14.98
N GLU A 24 2.31 -16.22 -15.84
CA GLU A 24 2.87 -15.25 -16.81
C GLU A 24 3.56 -14.08 -16.05
N LEU A 25 2.94 -13.54 -15.01
CA LEU A 25 3.50 -12.50 -14.16
C LEU A 25 4.82 -12.93 -13.54
N VAL A 26 4.91 -14.14 -12.98
CA VAL A 26 6.14 -14.65 -12.37
C VAL A 26 7.24 -14.82 -13.41
N SER A 27 6.92 -15.32 -14.60
CA SER A 27 7.88 -15.44 -15.70
C SER A 27 8.40 -14.08 -16.14
N PHE A 28 7.52 -13.11 -16.29
CA PHE A 28 7.86 -11.72 -16.60
C PHE A 28 8.77 -11.12 -15.53
N VAL A 29 8.39 -11.16 -14.25
CA VAL A 29 9.18 -10.58 -13.15
C VAL A 29 10.57 -11.21 -13.06
N ARG A 30 10.67 -12.54 -13.18
CA ARG A 30 11.98 -13.23 -13.18
C ARG A 30 12.86 -12.77 -14.34
N SER A 31 12.28 -12.64 -15.53
CA SER A 31 13.02 -12.12 -16.69
C SER A 31 13.54 -10.71 -16.45
N GLU A 32 12.68 -9.82 -15.94
CA GLU A 32 13.05 -8.43 -15.63
C GLU A 32 14.20 -8.33 -14.63
N TYR A 33 14.14 -9.08 -13.52
CA TYR A 33 15.21 -9.09 -12.51
C TYR A 33 16.50 -9.75 -12.98
N SER A 34 16.43 -10.63 -13.98
CA SER A 34 17.63 -11.24 -14.59
C SER A 34 18.32 -10.33 -15.61
N GLN A 35 17.58 -9.43 -16.23
CA GLN A 35 18.08 -8.57 -17.32
C GLN A 35 18.52 -7.18 -16.84
N GLY A 36 18.06 -6.72 -15.68
CA GLY A 36 18.37 -5.39 -15.21
C GLY A 36 17.97 -5.11 -13.77
N ALA A 37 18.26 -3.89 -13.32
CA ALA A 37 17.89 -3.45 -11.98
C ALA A 37 16.39 -3.21 -11.90
N CYS A 38 15.72 -3.96 -11.01
CA CYS A 38 14.32 -3.80 -10.64
C CYS A 38 14.19 -3.57 -9.15
N TYR A 39 13.10 -2.93 -8.76
CA TYR A 39 12.80 -2.60 -7.36
C TYR A 39 11.40 -3.06 -6.97
N PRO A 40 11.17 -3.33 -5.67
CA PRO A 40 12.15 -3.44 -4.58
C PRO A 40 13.09 -4.65 -4.77
N PRO A 41 14.08 -4.89 -3.91
CA PRO A 41 14.83 -6.16 -3.90
C PRO A 41 13.87 -7.36 -3.84
N GLY A 42 14.18 -8.46 -4.52
CA GLY A 42 13.27 -9.60 -4.66
C GLY A 42 12.69 -10.14 -3.33
N SER A 43 13.49 -10.09 -2.25
CA SER A 43 13.05 -10.48 -0.91
C SER A 43 12.01 -9.52 -0.29
N LYS A 44 11.80 -8.34 -0.88
CA LYS A 44 10.89 -7.29 -0.39
C LYS A 44 9.62 -7.14 -1.24
N ILE A 45 9.45 -7.90 -2.32
CA ILE A 45 8.28 -7.78 -3.21
C ILE A 45 6.96 -7.93 -2.42
N PHE A 46 6.88 -8.90 -1.51
CA PHE A 46 5.70 -9.15 -0.69
C PHE A 46 5.78 -8.56 0.73
N ASN A 47 6.64 -7.56 0.95
CA ASN A 47 6.88 -7.03 2.30
C ASN A 47 5.62 -6.47 2.98
N ALA A 48 4.72 -5.83 2.23
CA ALA A 48 3.44 -5.35 2.77
C ALA A 48 2.62 -6.48 3.40
N PHE A 49 2.50 -7.58 2.69
CA PHE A 49 1.80 -8.78 3.15
C PHE A 49 2.52 -9.48 4.31
N ASN A 50 3.85 -9.56 4.23
CA ASN A 50 4.66 -10.24 5.24
C ASN A 50 4.72 -9.48 6.58
N THR A 51 4.60 -8.14 6.54
CA THR A 51 4.62 -7.30 7.73
C THR A 51 3.24 -7.13 8.35
N THR A 52 2.19 -7.20 7.54
CA THR A 52 0.79 -7.02 7.98
C THR A 52 -0.03 -8.26 7.62
N PRO A 53 -0.13 -9.27 8.50
CA PRO A 53 -0.97 -10.44 8.30
C PRO A 53 -2.42 -10.06 7.98
N PHE A 54 -3.14 -10.91 7.24
CA PHE A 54 -4.51 -10.64 6.78
C PHE A 54 -5.47 -10.29 7.92
N ASP A 55 -5.37 -11.05 9.01
CA ASP A 55 -6.27 -10.89 10.15
C ASP A 55 -5.92 -9.67 11.03
N ASP A 56 -4.71 -9.12 10.87
CA ASP A 56 -4.26 -7.92 11.58
C ASP A 56 -4.54 -6.62 10.83
N VAL A 57 -4.95 -6.68 9.55
CA VAL A 57 -5.24 -5.48 8.76
C VAL A 57 -6.37 -4.68 9.40
N LYS A 58 -6.14 -3.39 9.58
CA LYS A 58 -7.10 -2.38 10.04
C LYS A 58 -7.31 -1.29 9.00
N VAL A 59 -6.22 -0.90 8.35
CA VAL A 59 -6.18 0.18 7.36
C VAL A 59 -5.47 -0.30 6.11
N VAL A 60 -5.97 0.09 4.95
CA VAL A 60 -5.32 -0.12 3.65
C VAL A 60 -4.98 1.25 3.07
N ILE A 61 -3.70 1.50 2.82
CA ILE A 61 -3.23 2.66 2.06
C ILE A 61 -2.70 2.16 0.72
N LEU A 62 -3.35 2.54 -0.36
CA LEU A 62 -3.01 2.05 -1.70
C LEU A 62 -2.14 3.06 -2.45
N GLY A 63 -0.89 2.66 -2.72
CA GLY A 63 0.01 3.32 -3.67
C GLY A 63 -0.13 2.76 -5.08
N GLN A 64 0.57 3.35 -6.04
CA GLN A 64 0.51 2.91 -7.44
C GLN A 64 1.59 1.88 -7.75
N ASP A 65 2.85 2.28 -7.75
CA ASP A 65 4.02 1.44 -7.99
C ASP A 65 5.18 1.80 -7.05
N PRO A 66 6.19 0.93 -6.91
CA PRO A 66 7.33 1.22 -6.04
C PRO A 66 8.14 2.43 -6.53
N TYR A 67 8.90 3.05 -5.63
CA TYR A 67 9.95 3.99 -6.02
C TYR A 67 10.92 3.30 -6.97
N HIS A 68 11.33 4.01 -8.03
CA HIS A 68 12.17 3.46 -9.10
C HIS A 68 13.64 3.89 -9.03
N GLU A 69 14.02 4.66 -8.00
CA GLU A 69 15.40 5.03 -7.73
C GLU A 69 16.09 4.06 -6.76
N PRO A 70 17.44 3.92 -6.88
CA PRO A 70 18.19 3.02 -6.00
C PRO A 70 17.99 3.30 -4.51
N GLY A 71 17.80 2.25 -3.72
CA GLY A 71 17.75 2.32 -2.26
C GLY A 71 16.45 2.86 -1.65
N GLN A 72 15.44 3.20 -2.44
CA GLN A 72 14.18 3.78 -1.92
C GLN A 72 13.10 2.73 -1.66
N ALA A 73 12.81 1.85 -2.63
CA ALA A 73 11.72 0.89 -2.51
C ALA A 73 12.04 -0.22 -1.49
N MET A 74 11.12 -0.46 -0.59
CA MET A 74 11.25 -1.50 0.44
C MET A 74 10.01 -2.43 0.52
N GLY A 75 9.14 -2.38 -0.49
CA GLY A 75 7.93 -3.21 -0.56
C GLY A 75 6.78 -2.74 0.31
N LEU A 76 6.83 -1.51 0.79
CA LEU A 76 5.77 -0.80 1.51
C LEU A 76 5.48 0.50 0.76
N SER A 77 4.22 0.77 0.41
CA SER A 77 3.84 2.00 -0.30
C SER A 77 4.24 3.24 0.49
N PHE A 78 4.73 4.27 -0.20
CA PHE A 78 5.22 5.55 0.34
C PHE A 78 6.45 5.47 1.26
N SER A 79 6.83 4.28 1.73
CA SER A 79 7.92 4.06 2.68
C SER A 79 9.29 4.00 2.00
N VAL A 80 10.30 4.54 2.67
CA VAL A 80 11.71 4.39 2.32
C VAL A 80 12.50 3.88 3.53
N PRO A 81 13.63 3.20 3.33
CA PRO A 81 14.46 2.73 4.45
C PRO A 81 14.97 3.88 5.33
N GLU A 82 15.33 3.53 6.56
CA GLU A 82 15.99 4.45 7.52
C GLU A 82 17.20 5.14 6.86
N GLY A 83 17.35 6.45 7.10
CA GLY A 83 18.45 7.26 6.57
C GLY A 83 18.29 7.71 5.11
N VAL A 84 17.25 7.26 4.41
CA VAL A 84 16.92 7.74 3.06
C VAL A 84 16.14 9.06 3.17
N LEU A 85 16.43 10.02 2.28
CA LEU A 85 15.70 11.29 2.24
C LEU A 85 14.22 11.04 2.02
N LEU A 86 13.38 11.77 2.78
CA LEU A 86 11.92 11.69 2.66
C LEU A 86 11.47 12.07 1.24
N PRO A 87 10.78 11.17 0.51
CA PRO A 87 10.18 11.52 -0.77
C PRO A 87 9.12 12.62 -0.63
N PRO A 88 8.89 13.42 -1.69
CA PRO A 88 7.96 14.55 -1.61
C PRO A 88 6.55 14.19 -1.17
N SER A 89 5.99 13.07 -1.65
CA SER A 89 4.66 12.61 -1.23
C SER A 89 4.63 12.24 0.25
N LEU A 90 5.68 11.61 0.79
CA LEU A 90 5.76 11.25 2.21
C LEU A 90 5.90 12.49 3.11
N LYS A 91 6.64 13.50 2.65
CA LYS A 91 6.68 14.81 3.36
C LYS A 91 5.29 15.41 3.50
N ASN A 92 4.50 15.36 2.43
CA ASN A 92 3.12 15.89 2.45
C ASN A 92 2.20 15.05 3.34
N ILE A 93 2.37 13.71 3.36
CA ILE A 93 1.65 12.84 4.28
C ILE A 93 1.97 13.22 5.74
N TYR A 94 3.24 13.39 6.08
CA TYR A 94 3.65 13.78 7.44
C TYR A 94 3.16 15.18 7.82
N ALA A 95 3.14 16.13 6.86
CA ALA A 95 2.59 17.47 7.10
C ALA A 95 1.09 17.39 7.44
N GLU A 96 0.32 16.62 6.69
CA GLU A 96 -1.11 16.43 6.97
C GLU A 96 -1.35 15.77 8.34
N ILE A 97 -0.57 14.74 8.69
CA ILE A 97 -0.65 14.10 10.02
C ILE A 97 -0.36 15.12 11.13
N HIS A 98 0.67 15.95 10.95
CA HIS A 98 1.02 17.00 11.91
C HIS A 98 -0.11 18.02 12.07
N ASP A 99 -0.72 18.45 10.96
CA ASP A 99 -1.81 19.42 10.97
C ASP A 99 -3.09 18.86 11.60
N GLU A 100 -3.38 17.56 11.39
CA GLU A 100 -4.57 16.92 11.95
C GLU A 100 -4.43 16.54 13.43
N LEU A 101 -3.29 15.97 13.81
CA LEU A 101 -3.11 15.29 15.09
C LEU A 101 -2.08 15.96 16.00
N GLY A 102 -1.31 16.90 15.47
CA GLY A 102 -0.20 17.50 16.18
C GLY A 102 1.01 16.57 16.32
N GLY A 103 1.94 16.94 17.21
CA GLY A 103 3.14 16.15 17.48
C GLY A 103 4.31 16.46 16.53
N PRO A 104 5.46 15.83 16.71
CA PRO A 104 6.64 16.07 15.89
C PRO A 104 6.52 15.40 14.52
N VAL A 105 7.02 16.05 13.47
CA VAL A 105 7.18 15.42 12.15
C VAL A 105 8.33 14.42 12.22
N PRO A 106 8.12 13.14 11.87
CA PRO A 106 9.19 12.14 11.90
C PRO A 106 10.31 12.47 10.92
N SER A 107 11.55 12.21 11.32
CA SER A 107 12.73 12.31 10.44
C SER A 107 12.95 11.06 9.58
N SER A 108 12.49 9.90 10.05
CA SER A 108 12.57 8.64 9.32
C SER A 108 11.41 8.48 8.36
N GLY A 109 11.70 7.97 7.15
CA GLY A 109 10.69 7.58 6.17
C GLY A 109 10.31 6.11 6.22
N ASP A 110 10.80 5.35 7.19
CA ASP A 110 10.46 3.95 7.38
C ASP A 110 9.10 3.81 8.08
N LEU A 111 8.09 3.39 7.31
CA LEU A 111 6.71 3.21 7.77
C LEU A 111 6.44 1.78 8.31
N THR A 112 7.46 0.98 8.55
CA THR A 112 7.31 -0.36 9.15
C THR A 112 6.54 -0.30 10.47
N ARG A 113 6.69 0.77 11.25
CA ARG A 113 5.93 0.98 12.48
C ARG A 113 4.41 1.06 12.25
N TRP A 114 3.96 1.61 11.12
CA TRP A 114 2.54 1.60 10.76
C TRP A 114 2.09 0.22 10.31
N ALA A 115 2.89 -0.43 9.47
CA ALA A 115 2.59 -1.77 8.97
C ALA A 115 2.40 -2.78 10.12
N ARG A 116 3.24 -2.71 11.16
CA ARG A 116 3.14 -3.55 12.36
C ARG A 116 1.92 -3.27 13.22
N GLN A 117 1.27 -2.14 13.05
CA GLN A 117 0.02 -1.79 13.75
C GLN A 117 -1.23 -2.24 12.98
N GLY A 118 -1.08 -2.79 11.78
CA GLY A 118 -2.18 -3.23 10.92
C GLY A 118 -2.48 -2.30 9.74
N VAL A 119 -1.55 -1.43 9.36
CA VAL A 119 -1.65 -0.62 8.13
C VAL A 119 -1.03 -1.38 6.97
N LEU A 120 -1.86 -1.92 6.09
CA LEU A 120 -1.40 -2.54 4.85
C LEU A 120 -0.97 -1.46 3.85
N LEU A 121 0.33 -1.25 3.75
CA LEU A 121 0.94 -0.28 2.83
C LEU A 121 1.19 -0.97 1.48
N LEU A 122 0.15 -1.07 0.67
CA LEU A 122 0.13 -1.85 -0.56
C LEU A 122 0.31 -0.96 -1.80
N ASN A 123 1.19 -1.33 -2.71
CA ASN A 123 1.18 -0.81 -4.07
C ASN A 123 0.32 -1.68 -4.98
N ALA A 124 -0.35 -1.08 -5.95
CA ALA A 124 -1.13 -1.83 -6.94
C ALA A 124 -0.21 -2.68 -7.84
N THR A 125 0.97 -2.16 -8.18
CA THR A 125 2.04 -2.86 -8.90
C THR A 125 3.21 -3.07 -7.95
N LEU A 126 3.67 -4.32 -7.76
CA LEU A 126 4.65 -4.63 -6.71
C LEU A 126 6.11 -4.55 -7.14
N THR A 127 6.37 -4.36 -8.44
CA THR A 127 7.73 -4.24 -8.99
C THR A 127 7.82 -3.15 -10.04
N VAL A 128 9.03 -2.65 -10.28
CA VAL A 128 9.30 -1.58 -11.26
C VAL A 128 10.74 -1.68 -11.76
N ARG A 129 11.01 -1.28 -13.02
CA ARG A 129 12.37 -1.09 -13.52
C ARG A 129 13.00 0.18 -12.95
N ARG A 130 14.32 0.13 -12.74
CA ARG A 130 15.10 1.30 -12.36
C ARG A 130 14.86 2.47 -13.33
N GLY A 131 14.54 3.64 -12.78
CA GLY A 131 14.33 4.88 -13.52
C GLY A 131 13.07 4.92 -14.41
N GLN A 132 12.21 3.90 -14.38
CA GLN A 132 11.06 3.78 -15.29
C GLN A 132 9.74 3.56 -14.54
N ALA A 133 9.17 4.62 -14.01
CA ALA A 133 7.87 4.57 -13.35
C ALA A 133 6.82 3.90 -14.24
N GLY A 134 5.98 3.04 -13.65
CA GLY A 134 4.90 2.35 -14.34
C GLY A 134 5.34 1.23 -15.31
N SER A 135 6.63 0.90 -15.39
CA SER A 135 7.16 -0.07 -16.36
C SER A 135 6.60 -1.49 -16.24
N HIS A 136 6.10 -1.88 -15.06
CA HIS A 136 5.51 -3.19 -14.82
C HIS A 136 3.98 -3.17 -14.69
N GLN A 137 3.34 -2.05 -15.02
CA GLN A 137 1.88 -1.95 -15.06
C GLN A 137 1.30 -2.86 -16.15
N ARG A 138 0.07 -3.34 -15.93
CA ARG A 138 -0.68 -4.21 -16.85
C ARG A 138 0.04 -5.52 -17.17
N ARG A 139 0.83 -6.04 -16.23
CA ARG A 139 1.53 -7.32 -16.32
C ARG A 139 0.96 -8.40 -15.38
N GLY A 140 -0.12 -8.07 -14.65
CA GLY A 140 -0.81 -8.99 -13.75
C GLY A 140 -0.75 -8.61 -12.26
N TRP A 141 0.14 -7.68 -11.86
CA TRP A 141 0.19 -7.24 -10.47
C TRP A 141 -1.13 -6.64 -10.00
N GLU A 142 -1.76 -5.80 -10.82
CA GLU A 142 -3.03 -5.16 -10.47
C GLU A 142 -4.14 -6.19 -10.25
N THR A 143 -4.19 -7.25 -11.06
CA THR A 143 -5.13 -8.36 -10.87
C THR A 143 -4.91 -9.05 -9.53
N PHE A 144 -3.66 -9.29 -9.16
CA PHE A 144 -3.30 -9.93 -7.89
C PHE A 144 -3.63 -9.05 -6.68
N THR A 145 -3.24 -7.78 -6.71
CA THR A 145 -3.49 -6.84 -5.61
C THR A 145 -4.98 -6.49 -5.48
N ASP A 146 -5.72 -6.42 -6.57
CA ASP A 146 -7.18 -6.28 -6.55
C ASP A 146 -7.84 -7.50 -5.89
N ALA A 147 -7.36 -8.71 -6.18
CA ALA A 147 -7.85 -9.91 -5.49
C ALA A 147 -7.60 -9.84 -3.97
N ALA A 148 -6.43 -9.36 -3.54
CA ALA A 148 -6.14 -9.18 -2.12
C ALA A 148 -7.07 -8.15 -1.45
N ILE A 149 -7.32 -7.01 -2.09
CA ILE A 149 -8.25 -5.98 -1.59
C ILE A 149 -9.67 -6.53 -1.52
N ASN A 150 -10.11 -7.26 -2.57
CA ASN A 150 -11.43 -7.88 -2.61
C ASN A 150 -11.64 -8.91 -1.48
N ARG A 151 -10.60 -9.71 -1.16
CA ARG A 151 -10.64 -10.65 -0.03
C ARG A 151 -10.82 -9.91 1.30
N LEU A 152 -10.04 -8.85 1.53
CA LEU A 152 -10.21 -8.01 2.73
C LEU A 152 -11.63 -7.43 2.80
N ALA A 153 -12.12 -6.82 1.73
CA ALA A 153 -13.44 -6.21 1.70
C ALA A 153 -14.58 -7.22 1.89
N ALA A 154 -14.40 -8.47 1.44
CA ALA A 154 -15.41 -9.51 1.58
C ALA A 154 -15.38 -10.24 2.93
N GLU A 155 -14.20 -10.50 3.48
CA GLU A 155 -14.02 -11.39 4.63
C GLU A 155 -13.79 -10.65 5.96
N ARG A 156 -13.49 -9.35 5.92
CA ARG A 156 -13.26 -8.53 7.11
C ARG A 156 -14.38 -7.50 7.28
N GLU A 157 -14.40 -6.85 8.43
CA GLU A 157 -15.32 -5.76 8.75
C GLU A 157 -14.58 -4.61 9.41
N HIS A 158 -15.16 -3.42 9.32
CA HIS A 158 -14.66 -2.20 9.96
C HIS A 158 -13.22 -1.84 9.55
N LEU A 159 -12.83 -2.15 8.30
CA LEU A 159 -11.57 -1.68 7.75
C LEU A 159 -11.69 -0.23 7.26
N VAL A 160 -10.55 0.46 7.20
CA VAL A 160 -10.44 1.78 6.60
C VAL A 160 -9.61 1.68 5.31
N PHE A 161 -10.17 2.18 4.20
CA PHE A 161 -9.46 2.25 2.92
C PHE A 161 -9.14 3.71 2.61
N MET A 162 -7.86 4.06 2.60
CA MET A 162 -7.36 5.39 2.20
C MET A 162 -6.90 5.33 0.74
N LEU A 163 -7.70 5.93 -0.14
CA LEU A 163 -7.54 5.87 -1.60
C LEU A 163 -7.22 7.26 -2.14
N TRP A 164 -5.94 7.54 -2.33
CA TRP A 164 -5.44 8.85 -2.72
C TRP A 164 -5.13 8.91 -4.22
N GLY A 165 -5.75 9.88 -4.89
CA GLY A 165 -5.67 10.08 -6.33
C GLY A 165 -6.70 9.27 -7.12
N SER A 166 -6.84 9.59 -8.40
CA SER A 166 -7.85 8.99 -9.27
C SER A 166 -7.65 7.47 -9.47
N TYR A 167 -6.42 7.02 -9.56
CA TYR A 167 -6.10 5.62 -9.76
C TYR A 167 -6.55 4.76 -8.56
N ALA A 168 -6.12 5.12 -7.34
CA ALA A 168 -6.56 4.42 -6.13
C ALA A 168 -8.06 4.59 -5.90
N GLY A 169 -8.60 5.77 -6.15
CA GLY A 169 -10.02 6.09 -5.98
C GLY A 169 -10.97 5.22 -6.80
N GLN A 170 -10.53 4.67 -7.94
CA GLN A 170 -11.33 3.73 -8.74
C GLN A 170 -11.63 2.43 -7.98
N LYS A 171 -10.77 2.01 -7.05
CA LYS A 171 -10.94 0.81 -6.25
C LYS A 171 -12.11 0.90 -5.27
N ALA A 172 -12.60 2.12 -4.97
CA ALA A 172 -13.76 2.31 -4.10
C ALA A 172 -15.04 1.63 -4.62
N SER A 173 -15.14 1.42 -5.93
CA SER A 173 -16.34 0.86 -6.57
C SER A 173 -16.69 -0.57 -6.15
N PHE A 174 -15.73 -1.33 -5.66
CA PHE A 174 -15.95 -2.71 -5.19
C PHE A 174 -15.77 -2.89 -3.68
N ILE A 175 -15.73 -1.77 -2.92
CA ILE A 175 -15.66 -1.79 -1.46
C ILE A 175 -17.01 -1.36 -0.90
N ASP A 176 -17.65 -2.20 -0.10
CA ASP A 176 -18.92 -1.90 0.53
C ASP A 176 -18.74 -0.87 1.66
N SER A 177 -19.20 0.35 1.42
CA SER A 177 -19.13 1.46 2.39
C SER A 177 -20.05 1.29 3.61
N ASN A 178 -20.97 0.31 3.61
CA ASN A 178 -21.74 -0.04 4.80
C ASN A 178 -20.92 -0.90 5.79
N ARG A 179 -19.91 -1.60 5.29
CA ARG A 179 -19.04 -2.47 6.08
C ARG A 179 -17.70 -1.83 6.43
N HIS A 180 -17.25 -0.89 5.62
CA HIS A 180 -15.92 -0.28 5.72
C HIS A 180 -15.98 1.23 5.58
N LEU A 181 -14.99 1.93 6.12
CA LEU A 181 -14.79 3.35 5.83
C LEU A 181 -13.91 3.52 4.58
N VAL A 182 -14.44 4.22 3.58
CA VAL A 182 -13.69 4.53 2.35
C VAL A 182 -13.40 6.03 2.31
N LEU A 183 -12.14 6.41 2.44
CA LEU A 183 -11.67 7.79 2.42
C LEU A 183 -10.97 8.08 1.08
N ARG A 184 -11.45 9.07 0.35
CA ARG A 184 -10.95 9.45 -0.98
C ARG A 184 -10.50 10.90 -0.98
N SER A 185 -9.33 11.18 -1.55
CA SER A 185 -8.84 12.55 -1.76
C SER A 185 -7.91 12.62 -2.98
N ALA A 186 -7.39 13.82 -3.27
CA ALA A 186 -6.28 13.97 -4.19
C ALA A 186 -5.04 13.19 -3.69
N HIS A 187 -4.10 12.92 -4.59
CA HIS A 187 -2.84 12.25 -4.25
C HIS A 187 -1.91 13.20 -3.45
N PRO A 188 -1.11 12.70 -2.50
CA PRO A 188 -0.17 13.51 -1.70
C PRO A 188 1.03 14.06 -2.49
N SER A 189 1.18 13.73 -3.77
CA SER A 189 2.22 14.31 -4.63
C SER A 189 2.16 15.84 -4.64
N PRO A 190 3.30 16.57 -4.69
CA PRO A 190 3.33 18.00 -4.83
C PRO A 190 2.49 18.54 -6.00
N LEU A 191 2.29 17.73 -7.04
CA LEU A 191 1.49 18.08 -8.22
C LEU A 191 -0.02 18.17 -7.93
N SER A 192 -0.49 17.57 -6.84
CA SER A 192 -1.93 17.44 -6.55
C SER A 192 -2.32 17.65 -5.08
N ALA A 193 -1.39 17.69 -4.15
CA ALA A 193 -1.69 17.78 -2.72
C ALA A 193 -2.57 18.97 -2.35
N TYR A 194 -2.35 20.13 -2.96
CA TYR A 194 -3.17 21.34 -2.76
C TYR A 194 -4.58 21.27 -3.40
N ARG A 195 -4.88 20.18 -4.13
CA ARG A 195 -6.19 19.97 -4.77
C ARG A 195 -7.12 19.11 -3.94
N GLY A 196 -6.85 19.00 -2.62
CA GLY A 196 -7.71 18.29 -1.66
C GLY A 196 -7.07 17.10 -0.96
N PHE A 197 -5.73 16.97 -0.95
CA PHE A 197 -5.03 16.07 0.00
C PHE A 197 -4.85 16.81 1.33
N PHE A 198 -4.28 18.01 1.31
CA PHE A 198 -4.18 18.82 2.52
C PHE A 198 -5.57 19.23 3.01
N GLY A 199 -5.82 19.04 4.30
CA GLY A 199 -7.09 19.28 4.95
C GLY A 199 -8.13 18.15 4.72
N ASN A 200 -7.72 16.96 4.30
CA ASN A 200 -8.63 15.84 4.09
C ASN A 200 -9.06 15.14 5.39
N HIS A 201 -8.33 15.35 6.49
CA HIS A 201 -8.60 14.79 7.82
C HIS A 201 -8.66 13.26 7.87
N HIS A 202 -8.00 12.57 6.94
CA HIS A 202 -8.10 11.12 6.81
C HIS A 202 -7.53 10.36 8.00
N PHE A 203 -6.48 10.85 8.64
CA PHE A 203 -5.83 10.20 9.77
C PHE A 203 -6.69 10.28 11.03
N GLN A 204 -7.30 11.44 11.29
CA GLN A 204 -8.25 11.63 12.38
C GLN A 204 -9.53 10.80 12.14
N LEU A 205 -10.14 10.91 10.95
CA LEU A 205 -11.34 10.15 10.59
C LEU A 205 -11.13 8.64 10.70
N CYS A 206 -9.95 8.16 10.29
CA CYS A 206 -9.55 6.77 10.45
C CYS A 206 -9.56 6.34 11.92
N ASN A 207 -8.87 7.07 12.77
CA ASN A 207 -8.75 6.73 14.19
C ASN A 207 -10.09 6.83 14.92
N ASP A 208 -10.92 7.80 14.57
CA ASP A 208 -12.29 7.93 15.10
C ASP A 208 -13.15 6.74 14.71
N TYR A 209 -13.07 6.30 13.44
CA TYR A 209 -13.81 5.14 12.96
C TYR A 209 -13.35 3.85 13.64
N LEU A 210 -12.04 3.60 13.72
CA LEU A 210 -11.49 2.44 14.41
C LEU A 210 -11.96 2.39 15.87
N SER A 211 -11.85 3.52 16.58
CA SER A 211 -12.25 3.62 18.00
C SER A 211 -13.73 3.32 18.21
N ARG A 212 -14.62 3.87 17.35
CA ARG A 212 -16.07 3.63 17.41
C ARG A 212 -16.43 2.16 17.20
N ASN A 213 -15.60 1.41 16.47
CA ASN A 213 -15.80 -0.02 16.23
C ASN A 213 -14.99 -0.92 17.17
N GLY A 214 -14.43 -0.37 18.26
CA GLY A 214 -13.69 -1.14 19.27
C GLY A 214 -12.31 -1.63 18.79
N VAL A 215 -11.78 -1.04 17.72
CA VAL A 215 -10.45 -1.36 17.15
C VAL A 215 -9.44 -0.33 17.66
N LYS A 216 -8.25 -0.80 18.10
CA LYS A 216 -7.19 0.11 18.56
C LYS A 216 -6.79 1.06 17.42
N PRO A 217 -6.81 2.39 17.65
CA PRO A 217 -6.33 3.39 16.69
C PRO A 217 -4.86 3.19 16.29
N ILE A 218 -4.47 3.84 15.20
CA ILE A 218 -3.09 3.83 14.70
C ILE A 218 -2.32 5.00 15.34
N GLU A 219 -1.13 4.73 15.77
CA GLU A 219 -0.14 5.75 16.16
C GLU A 219 0.63 6.16 14.89
N TRP A 220 0.14 7.21 14.25
CA TRP A 220 0.65 7.72 12.98
C TRP A 220 2.05 8.35 13.07
#